data_55537631afa02aab4fdc95b608514291
#
_entry.id   55537631afa02aab4fdc95b608514291
#
_cell.length_a   1.000
_cell.length_b   1.000
_cell.length_c   1.000
_cell.angle_alpha   90.00
_cell.angle_beta   90.00
_cell.angle_gamma   90.00
#
_symmetry.space_group_name_H-M   'P 1'
#
loop_
_entity.id
_entity.type
_entity.pdbx_description
1 polymer ?
#
loop_
_entity_poly.entity_id
_entity_poly.type
_entity_poly.pdbx_seq_one_letter_code
_entity_poly.pdbx_strand_id
1 'polypeptide(L)'
;MSNIIDVHGLTKRYGDQTVVKGIDFSVEKGEIFGILGPNGAGKTTTLEMLEALRTIDGGTAVIDGIDVAKHPKKIKDIIGIQLQSTNFYDHLTLTEQLKMFASLYGSKVDVAALLAKVQLTEKARNYVEQLSGGQKQRFAIASTLVNSPKVLFLDEPTTGLDPQARRNLWELIKQIREEGVTIVLTTHYMDEAELLCDRLAIMDNGQIITTDSPHNLIQQLLKRGFKKKQVVEQANLEDVFIDLTGKAIRD
;
A
#
# COMPACT_ATOMS: atom_id res chain seq x y z
N MET A 1 1.73 14.85 -16.96
CA MET A 1 1.85 13.37 -16.98
C MET A 1 0.48 12.79 -17.28
N SER A 2 0.35 11.58 -17.80
CA SER A 2 -0.96 10.97 -18.08
C SER A 2 -1.45 10.17 -16.88
N ASN A 3 -2.74 10.25 -16.59
CA ASN A 3 -3.35 9.42 -15.57
C ASN A 3 -3.32 7.94 -16.00
N ILE A 4 -3.02 7.07 -15.06
CA ILE A 4 -3.16 5.61 -15.24
C ILE A 4 -4.45 5.12 -14.56
N ILE A 5 -4.93 5.84 -13.54
CA ILE A 5 -6.22 5.57 -12.87
C ILE A 5 -7.05 6.84 -12.90
N ASP A 6 -8.31 6.70 -13.33
CA ASP A 6 -9.32 7.75 -13.25
C ASP A 6 -10.57 7.20 -12.58
N VAL A 7 -11.02 7.88 -11.51
CA VAL A 7 -12.18 7.49 -10.71
C VAL A 7 -13.16 8.66 -10.63
N HIS A 8 -14.42 8.40 -11.00
CA HIS A 8 -15.47 9.42 -11.00
C HIS A 8 -16.75 8.91 -10.32
N GLY A 9 -17.20 9.63 -9.29
CA GLY A 9 -18.42 9.38 -8.55
C GLY A 9 -18.52 7.97 -7.95
N LEU A 10 -17.38 7.34 -7.62
CA LEU A 10 -17.31 5.95 -7.19
C LEU A 10 -18.12 5.73 -5.91
N THR A 11 -19.05 4.78 -5.94
CA THR A 11 -20.00 4.55 -4.84
C THR A 11 -20.08 3.07 -4.50
N LYS A 12 -20.16 2.78 -3.18
CA LYS A 12 -20.42 1.43 -2.65
C LYS A 12 -21.42 1.46 -1.52
N ARG A 13 -22.40 0.56 -1.57
CA ARG A 13 -23.44 0.39 -0.54
C ARG A 13 -23.45 -1.06 -0.04
N TYR A 14 -23.75 -1.20 1.24
CA TYR A 14 -24.04 -2.48 1.89
C TYR A 14 -25.36 -2.34 2.66
N GLY A 15 -26.42 -2.93 2.12
CA GLY A 15 -27.78 -2.70 2.63
C GLY A 15 -28.11 -1.20 2.59
N ASP A 16 -28.48 -0.63 3.72
CA ASP A 16 -28.84 0.80 3.83
C ASP A 16 -27.62 1.71 4.04
N GLN A 17 -26.43 1.16 4.28
CA GLN A 17 -25.25 1.93 4.54
C GLN A 17 -24.44 2.20 3.26
N THR A 18 -24.22 3.49 2.92
CA THR A 18 -23.28 3.89 1.87
C THR A 18 -21.89 4.07 2.48
N VAL A 19 -20.97 3.16 2.13
CA VAL A 19 -19.60 3.12 2.67
C VAL A 19 -18.66 3.99 1.85
N VAL A 20 -18.83 4.05 0.52
CA VAL A 20 -18.13 4.97 -0.37
C VAL A 20 -19.16 5.85 -1.06
N LYS A 21 -19.02 7.17 -0.94
CA LYS A 21 -20.08 8.15 -1.18
C LYS A 21 -19.80 9.06 -2.37
N GLY A 22 -19.53 8.48 -3.54
CA GLY A 22 -19.32 9.28 -4.75
C GLY A 22 -17.98 10.00 -4.74
N ILE A 23 -16.87 9.25 -4.64
CA ILE A 23 -15.52 9.81 -4.60
C ILE A 23 -14.93 9.96 -5.99
N ASP A 24 -14.12 11.02 -6.15
CA ASP A 24 -13.41 11.36 -7.38
C ASP A 24 -11.92 11.51 -7.06
N PHE A 25 -11.06 10.85 -7.84
CA PHE A 25 -9.61 11.05 -7.80
C PHE A 25 -8.95 10.45 -9.05
N SER A 26 -7.72 10.87 -9.28
CA SER A 26 -6.88 10.33 -10.35
C SER A 26 -5.49 9.99 -9.84
N VAL A 27 -4.84 9.00 -10.46
CA VAL A 27 -3.46 8.59 -10.16
C VAL A 27 -2.63 8.73 -11.41
N GLU A 28 -1.49 9.42 -11.31
CA GLU A 28 -0.56 9.58 -12.43
C GLU A 28 0.31 8.33 -12.61
N LYS A 29 0.76 8.10 -13.84
CA LYS A 29 1.63 6.95 -14.12
C LYS A 29 2.97 7.10 -13.42
N GLY A 30 3.38 6.09 -12.66
CA GLY A 30 4.66 6.03 -11.95
C GLY A 30 4.70 6.82 -10.64
N GLU A 31 3.54 7.29 -10.11
CA GLU A 31 3.48 7.88 -8.77
C GLU A 31 3.18 6.83 -7.70
N ILE A 32 3.50 7.17 -6.45
CA ILE A 32 2.98 6.52 -5.26
C ILE A 32 1.81 7.37 -4.74
N PHE A 33 0.58 6.86 -4.88
CA PHE A 33 -0.64 7.53 -4.43
C PHE A 33 -1.16 6.89 -3.14
N GLY A 34 -1.37 7.69 -2.10
CA GLY A 34 -1.89 7.25 -0.81
C GLY A 34 -3.39 7.50 -0.65
N ILE A 35 -4.11 6.58 0.00
CA ILE A 35 -5.44 6.83 0.57
C ILE A 35 -5.29 6.78 2.09
N LEU A 36 -5.24 7.96 2.70
CA LEU A 36 -5.01 8.14 4.14
C LEU A 36 -6.33 8.35 4.86
N GLY A 37 -6.56 7.65 5.96
CA GLY A 37 -7.76 7.87 6.78
C GLY A 37 -7.90 6.86 7.91
N PRO A 38 -8.83 7.10 8.86
CA PRO A 38 -9.08 6.20 9.98
C PRO A 38 -9.64 4.85 9.52
N ASN A 39 -9.69 3.88 10.45
CA ASN A 39 -10.38 2.62 10.21
C ASN A 39 -11.88 2.88 9.97
N GLY A 40 -12.45 2.17 9.00
CA GLY A 40 -13.84 2.38 8.59
C GLY A 40 -14.09 3.58 7.66
N ALA A 41 -13.07 4.33 7.25
CA ALA A 41 -13.23 5.44 6.30
C ALA A 41 -13.65 5.02 4.89
N GLY A 42 -13.52 3.74 4.53
CA GLY A 42 -13.85 3.22 3.20
C GLY A 42 -12.63 2.91 2.32
N LYS A 43 -11.39 3.01 2.85
CA LYS A 43 -10.13 2.82 2.12
C LYS A 43 -10.04 1.46 1.43
N THR A 44 -10.09 0.37 2.22
CA THR A 44 -10.06 -1.02 1.70
C THR A 44 -11.17 -1.28 0.69
N THR A 45 -12.40 -0.82 0.98
CA THR A 45 -13.53 -0.97 0.04
C THR A 45 -13.26 -0.25 -1.29
N THR A 46 -12.62 0.92 -1.25
CA THR A 46 -12.22 1.66 -2.46
C THR A 46 -11.18 0.87 -3.25
N LEU A 47 -10.12 0.35 -2.60
CA LEU A 47 -9.14 -0.51 -3.26
C LEU A 47 -9.79 -1.74 -3.89
N GLU A 48 -10.58 -2.50 -3.10
CA GLU A 48 -11.24 -3.72 -3.58
C GLU A 48 -12.15 -3.49 -4.81
N MET A 49 -12.75 -2.30 -4.95
CA MET A 49 -13.49 -1.94 -6.16
C MET A 49 -12.54 -1.73 -7.35
N LEU A 50 -11.41 -1.05 -7.17
CA LEU A 50 -10.41 -0.85 -8.22
C LEU A 50 -9.74 -2.16 -8.64
N GLU A 51 -9.54 -3.06 -7.70
CA GLU A 51 -8.98 -4.40 -7.89
C GLU A 51 -9.96 -5.38 -8.58
N ALA A 52 -11.18 -4.93 -8.87
CA ALA A 52 -12.26 -5.78 -9.36
C ALA A 52 -12.56 -7.00 -8.46
N LEU A 53 -12.35 -6.84 -7.16
CA LEU A 53 -12.74 -7.80 -6.12
C LEU A 53 -14.15 -7.52 -5.58
N ARG A 54 -14.61 -6.27 -5.70
CA ARG A 54 -15.96 -5.83 -5.35
C ARG A 54 -16.63 -5.13 -6.51
N THR A 55 -17.96 -5.30 -6.60
CA THR A 55 -18.77 -4.59 -7.58
C THR A 55 -18.86 -3.11 -7.24
N ILE A 56 -18.80 -2.28 -8.27
CA ILE A 56 -19.07 -0.84 -8.22
C ILE A 56 -20.59 -0.65 -8.29
N ASP A 57 -21.18 0.09 -7.35
CA ASP A 57 -22.63 0.32 -7.33
C ASP A 57 -23.02 1.65 -8.01
N GLY A 58 -22.09 2.57 -8.16
CA GLY A 58 -22.27 3.82 -8.90
C GLY A 58 -20.93 4.46 -9.26
N GLY A 59 -20.95 5.33 -10.25
CA GLY A 59 -19.74 5.95 -10.79
C GLY A 59 -18.95 5.04 -11.73
N THR A 60 -17.68 5.43 -11.99
CA THR A 60 -16.79 4.71 -12.91
C THR A 60 -15.37 4.67 -12.36
N ALA A 61 -14.64 3.60 -12.68
CA ALA A 61 -13.21 3.49 -12.46
C ALA A 61 -12.55 2.92 -13.72
N VAL A 62 -11.49 3.58 -14.18
CA VAL A 62 -10.71 3.19 -15.34
C VAL A 62 -9.25 3.04 -14.94
N ILE A 63 -8.61 1.94 -15.33
CA ILE A 63 -7.18 1.67 -15.09
C ILE A 63 -6.52 1.36 -16.44
N ASP A 64 -5.50 2.13 -16.79
CA ASP A 64 -4.78 2.02 -18.08
C ASP A 64 -5.73 1.97 -19.29
N GLY A 65 -6.78 2.82 -19.28
CA GLY A 65 -7.82 2.87 -20.31
C GLY A 65 -8.85 1.75 -20.25
N ILE A 66 -8.80 0.85 -19.26
CA ILE A 66 -9.71 -0.28 -19.11
C ILE A 66 -10.74 0.02 -18.02
N ASP A 67 -12.03 -0.02 -18.36
CA ASP A 67 -13.14 0.11 -17.40
C ASP A 67 -13.17 -1.13 -16.47
N VAL A 68 -13.02 -0.88 -15.18
CA VAL A 68 -12.90 -1.93 -14.15
C VAL A 68 -14.16 -2.80 -14.07
N ALA A 69 -15.34 -2.18 -14.13
CA ALA A 69 -16.62 -2.90 -13.99
C ALA A 69 -16.90 -3.77 -15.21
N LYS A 70 -16.52 -3.30 -16.43
CA LYS A 70 -16.79 -4.02 -17.68
C LYS A 70 -15.78 -5.12 -18.00
N HIS A 71 -14.52 -4.93 -17.56
CA HIS A 71 -13.41 -5.82 -17.93
C HIS A 71 -12.60 -6.33 -16.74
N PRO A 72 -13.23 -6.90 -15.69
CA PRO A 72 -12.53 -7.28 -14.44
C PRO A 72 -11.39 -8.27 -14.66
N LYS A 73 -11.49 -9.17 -15.65
CA LYS A 73 -10.41 -10.12 -15.98
C LYS A 73 -9.17 -9.39 -16.52
N LYS A 74 -9.36 -8.43 -17.43
CA LYS A 74 -8.23 -7.67 -18.00
C LYS A 74 -7.54 -6.80 -16.95
N ILE A 75 -8.30 -6.28 -15.97
CA ILE A 75 -7.74 -5.54 -14.85
C ILE A 75 -6.78 -6.44 -14.07
N LYS A 76 -7.20 -7.67 -13.72
CA LYS A 76 -6.38 -8.62 -12.95
C LYS A 76 -5.07 -9.02 -13.65
N ASP A 77 -5.00 -8.90 -14.96
CA ASP A 77 -3.79 -9.19 -15.74
C ASP A 77 -2.73 -8.08 -15.61
N ILE A 78 -3.14 -6.84 -15.31
CA ILE A 78 -2.27 -5.66 -15.31
C ILE A 78 -2.01 -5.09 -13.91
N ILE A 79 -2.63 -5.64 -12.87
CA ILE A 79 -2.45 -5.20 -11.49
C ILE A 79 -1.79 -6.27 -10.63
N GLY A 80 -1.10 -5.84 -9.58
CA GLY A 80 -0.69 -6.66 -8.45
C GLY A 80 -1.46 -6.24 -7.21
N ILE A 81 -1.89 -7.20 -6.38
CA ILE A 81 -2.70 -6.92 -5.20
C ILE A 81 -2.06 -7.55 -3.98
N GLN A 82 -1.76 -6.74 -2.96
CA GLN A 82 -1.42 -7.20 -1.63
C GLN A 82 -2.55 -6.83 -0.68
N LEU A 83 -3.28 -7.83 -0.24
CA LEU A 83 -4.36 -7.70 0.74
C LEU A 83 -3.80 -7.52 2.15
N GLN A 84 -4.59 -6.92 3.05
CA GLN A 84 -4.25 -6.75 4.46
C GLN A 84 -3.87 -8.07 5.16
N SER A 85 -4.52 -9.18 4.80
CA SER A 85 -4.15 -10.51 5.22
C SER A 85 -3.88 -11.40 3.99
N THR A 86 -2.66 -11.89 3.88
CA THR A 86 -2.28 -12.80 2.79
C THR A 86 -1.97 -14.17 3.38
N ASN A 87 -2.71 -15.17 2.94
CA ASN A 87 -2.44 -16.56 3.26
C ASN A 87 -1.62 -17.21 2.13
N PHE A 88 -0.61 -17.95 2.51
CA PHE A 88 0.25 -18.70 1.61
C PHE A 88 0.02 -20.19 1.77
N TYR A 89 0.47 -20.96 0.80
CA TYR A 89 0.35 -22.42 0.86
C TYR A 89 1.39 -22.99 1.83
N ASP A 90 0.90 -23.76 2.79
CA ASP A 90 1.74 -24.56 3.66
C ASP A 90 2.52 -25.59 2.83
N HIS A 91 3.72 -25.95 3.26
CA HIS A 91 4.56 -26.97 2.63
C HIS A 91 5.05 -26.68 1.19
N LEU A 92 4.88 -25.45 0.70
CA LEU A 92 5.56 -24.96 -0.49
C LEU A 92 6.64 -23.96 -0.11
N THR A 93 7.83 -24.13 -0.67
CA THR A 93 8.93 -23.18 -0.51
C THR A 93 8.59 -21.84 -1.20
N LEU A 94 9.29 -20.75 -0.82
CA LEU A 94 9.10 -19.44 -1.46
C LEU A 94 9.25 -19.53 -2.98
N THR A 95 10.27 -20.29 -3.46
CA THR A 95 10.49 -20.50 -4.89
C THR A 95 9.34 -21.22 -5.56
N GLU A 96 8.81 -22.28 -4.95
CA GLU A 96 7.71 -23.07 -5.52
C GLU A 96 6.42 -22.25 -5.59
N GLN A 97 6.12 -21.48 -4.54
CA GLN A 97 4.95 -20.61 -4.53
C GLN A 97 5.02 -19.53 -5.62
N LEU A 98 6.15 -18.84 -5.77
CA LEU A 98 6.31 -17.84 -6.84
C LEU A 98 6.22 -18.45 -8.23
N LYS A 99 6.80 -19.65 -8.45
CA LYS A 99 6.65 -20.41 -9.72
C LYS A 99 5.19 -20.78 -9.99
N MET A 100 4.48 -21.23 -8.97
CA MET A 100 3.06 -21.53 -9.07
C MET A 100 2.24 -20.30 -9.44
N PHE A 101 2.42 -19.18 -8.73
CA PHE A 101 1.74 -17.93 -9.05
C PHE A 101 2.08 -17.45 -10.47
N ALA A 102 3.35 -17.45 -10.85
CA ALA A 102 3.76 -17.08 -12.20
C ALA A 102 3.07 -17.96 -13.27
N SER A 103 2.95 -19.27 -13.02
CA SER A 103 2.26 -20.21 -13.91
C SER A 103 0.78 -19.88 -14.07
N LEU A 104 0.09 -19.46 -13.00
CA LEU A 104 -1.33 -19.06 -13.05
C LEU A 104 -1.57 -17.85 -13.96
N TYR A 105 -0.59 -16.93 -14.04
CA TYR A 105 -0.63 -15.78 -14.95
C TYR A 105 0.00 -16.08 -16.33
N GLY A 106 0.54 -17.29 -16.57
CA GLY A 106 1.31 -17.58 -17.78
C GLY A 106 2.60 -16.73 -17.89
N SER A 107 3.08 -16.20 -16.76
CA SER A 107 4.26 -15.33 -16.71
C SER A 107 5.55 -16.15 -16.75
N LYS A 108 6.58 -15.58 -17.40
CA LYS A 108 7.96 -16.12 -17.47
C LYS A 108 8.91 -15.34 -16.55
N VAL A 109 8.44 -14.87 -15.41
CA VAL A 109 9.25 -14.10 -14.47
C VAL A 109 10.44 -14.93 -13.97
N ASP A 110 11.60 -14.28 -13.82
CA ASP A 110 12.75 -14.86 -13.11
C ASP A 110 12.48 -14.81 -11.60
N VAL A 111 12.10 -15.95 -11.03
CA VAL A 111 11.80 -16.10 -9.60
C VAL A 111 13.03 -15.80 -8.73
N ALA A 112 14.25 -16.13 -9.20
CA ALA A 112 15.47 -15.85 -8.44
C ALA A 112 15.74 -14.34 -8.37
N ALA A 113 15.59 -13.63 -9.49
CA ALA A 113 15.68 -12.17 -9.52
C ALA A 113 14.61 -11.52 -8.64
N LEU A 114 13.37 -12.06 -8.63
CA LEU A 114 12.29 -11.55 -7.80
C LEU A 114 12.57 -11.73 -6.30
N LEU A 115 13.08 -12.89 -5.89
CA LEU A 115 13.51 -13.12 -4.51
C LEU A 115 14.69 -12.23 -4.11
N ALA A 116 15.63 -11.96 -5.02
CA ALA A 116 16.73 -11.04 -4.79
C ALA A 116 16.22 -9.61 -4.56
N LYS A 117 15.27 -9.14 -5.38
CA LYS A 117 14.64 -7.81 -5.25
C LYS A 117 14.03 -7.60 -3.86
N VAL A 118 13.35 -8.60 -3.32
CA VAL A 118 12.76 -8.51 -1.98
C VAL A 118 13.70 -8.97 -0.86
N GLN A 119 14.99 -9.17 -1.16
CA GLN A 119 16.03 -9.58 -0.21
C GLN A 119 15.71 -10.90 0.52
N LEU A 120 15.22 -11.89 -0.22
CA LEU A 120 14.88 -13.22 0.30
C LEU A 120 15.62 -14.36 -0.42
N THR A 121 16.72 -14.08 -1.11
CA THR A 121 17.50 -15.08 -1.85
C THR A 121 17.93 -16.25 -0.97
N GLU A 122 18.44 -15.98 0.23
CA GLU A 122 18.88 -17.02 1.17
C GLU A 122 17.71 -17.84 1.74
N LYS A 123 16.49 -17.32 1.63
CA LYS A 123 15.27 -17.97 2.11
C LYS A 123 14.48 -18.69 1.02
N ALA A 124 15.02 -18.77 -0.20
CA ALA A 124 14.36 -19.33 -1.37
C ALA A 124 13.76 -20.75 -1.15
N ARG A 125 14.40 -21.55 -0.32
CA ARG A 125 13.98 -22.92 0.05
C ARG A 125 13.20 -23.02 1.37
N ASN A 126 13.00 -21.89 2.07
CA ASN A 126 12.22 -21.88 3.30
C ASN A 126 10.72 -21.89 2.99
N TYR A 127 9.94 -22.29 3.99
CA TYR A 127 8.48 -22.13 4.01
C TYR A 127 8.12 -20.77 4.60
N VAL A 128 6.92 -20.25 4.29
CA VAL A 128 6.49 -18.90 4.73
C VAL A 128 6.39 -18.81 6.25
N GLU A 129 6.00 -19.89 6.95
CA GLU A 129 5.92 -19.92 8.41
C GLU A 129 7.27 -19.64 9.09
N GLN A 130 8.38 -19.95 8.41
CA GLN A 130 9.74 -19.76 8.92
C GLN A 130 10.25 -18.32 8.77
N LEU A 131 9.45 -17.43 8.18
CA LEU A 131 9.80 -16.04 7.94
C LEU A 131 9.37 -15.15 9.13
N SER A 132 10.16 -14.10 9.40
CA SER A 132 9.72 -13.00 10.27
C SER A 132 8.56 -12.22 9.65
N GLY A 133 7.84 -11.40 10.43
CA GLY A 133 6.74 -10.58 9.93
C GLY A 133 7.14 -9.69 8.75
N GLY A 134 8.26 -8.98 8.84
CA GLY A 134 8.79 -8.16 7.75
C GLY A 134 9.21 -8.97 6.52
N GLN A 135 9.74 -10.18 6.70
CA GLN A 135 10.05 -11.09 5.60
C GLN A 135 8.79 -11.61 4.90
N LYS A 136 7.75 -11.96 5.67
CA LYS A 136 6.44 -12.35 5.11
C LYS A 136 5.85 -11.23 4.28
N GLN A 137 5.93 -9.99 4.75
CA GLN A 137 5.41 -8.84 4.04
C GLN A 137 6.16 -8.59 2.71
N ARG A 138 7.49 -8.69 2.73
CA ARG A 138 8.30 -8.60 1.50
C ARG A 138 8.00 -9.75 0.53
N PHE A 139 7.76 -10.95 1.03
CA PHE A 139 7.33 -12.06 0.20
C PHE A 139 5.93 -11.86 -0.39
N ALA A 140 5.00 -11.27 0.39
CA ALA A 140 3.69 -10.89 -0.11
C ALA A 140 3.81 -9.92 -1.30
N ILE A 141 4.66 -8.90 -1.19
CA ILE A 141 4.94 -8.01 -2.33
C ILE A 141 5.56 -8.77 -3.50
N ALA A 142 6.54 -9.66 -3.28
CA ALA A 142 7.12 -10.46 -4.36
C ALA A 142 6.05 -11.26 -5.12
N SER A 143 5.09 -11.84 -4.42
CA SER A 143 4.01 -12.60 -5.04
C SER A 143 3.10 -11.75 -5.95
N THR A 144 2.99 -10.44 -5.69
CA THR A 144 2.20 -9.52 -6.51
C THR A 144 2.93 -9.03 -7.76
N LEU A 145 4.24 -9.24 -7.83
CA LEU A 145 5.08 -8.79 -8.96
C LEU A 145 5.27 -9.88 -10.03
N VAL A 146 4.74 -11.08 -9.82
CA VAL A 146 4.94 -12.24 -10.73
C VAL A 146 4.38 -12.03 -12.13
N ASN A 147 3.35 -11.19 -12.29
CA ASN A 147 2.74 -10.86 -13.57
C ASN A 147 3.26 -9.53 -14.17
N SER A 148 4.31 -8.92 -13.58
CA SER A 148 4.87 -7.64 -13.99
C SER A 148 3.80 -6.54 -14.12
N PRO A 149 3.12 -6.21 -13.02
CA PRO A 149 1.95 -5.33 -13.02
C PRO A 149 2.32 -3.90 -13.42
N LYS A 150 1.36 -3.18 -14.02
CA LYS A 150 1.46 -1.72 -14.26
C LYS A 150 1.08 -0.91 -13.02
N VAL A 151 0.17 -1.46 -12.21
CA VAL A 151 -0.29 -0.86 -10.95
C VAL A 151 -0.21 -1.90 -9.84
N LEU A 152 0.36 -1.49 -8.71
CA LEU A 152 0.45 -2.30 -7.49
C LEU A 152 -0.43 -1.68 -6.42
N PHE A 153 -1.40 -2.45 -5.92
CA PHE A 153 -2.26 -2.08 -4.80
C PHE A 153 -1.73 -2.69 -3.51
N LEU A 154 -1.59 -1.87 -2.46
CA LEU A 154 -1.07 -2.28 -1.15
C LEU A 154 -2.06 -1.84 -0.06
N ASP A 155 -2.76 -2.78 0.56
CA ASP A 155 -3.68 -2.44 1.64
C ASP A 155 -2.97 -2.53 3.01
N GLU A 156 -2.70 -1.36 3.60
CA GLU A 156 -2.02 -1.19 4.89
C GLU A 156 -0.71 -2.01 5.01
N PRO A 157 0.26 -1.85 4.09
CA PRO A 157 1.38 -2.77 3.91
C PRO A 157 2.32 -2.88 5.12
N THR A 158 2.36 -1.90 6.01
CA THR A 158 3.29 -1.86 7.14
C THR A 158 2.64 -2.14 8.49
N THR A 159 1.34 -2.47 8.51
CA THR A 159 0.62 -2.74 9.75
C THR A 159 1.23 -3.93 10.49
N GLY A 160 1.51 -3.73 11.80
CA GLY A 160 2.09 -4.77 12.67
C GLY A 160 3.60 -5.00 12.49
N LEU A 161 4.29 -4.21 11.68
CA LEU A 161 5.74 -4.28 11.54
C LEU A 161 6.46 -3.42 12.59
N ASP A 162 7.60 -3.90 13.03
CA ASP A 162 8.54 -3.10 13.82
C ASP A 162 9.11 -1.93 12.98
N PRO A 163 9.69 -0.88 13.61
CA PRO A 163 10.19 0.30 12.90
C PRO A 163 11.23 0.00 11.83
N GLN A 164 12.11 -0.98 12.05
CA GLN A 164 13.15 -1.33 11.08
C GLN A 164 12.56 -2.08 9.89
N ALA A 165 11.67 -3.05 10.12
CA ALA A 165 10.99 -3.77 9.04
C ALA A 165 10.13 -2.83 8.20
N ARG A 166 9.49 -1.82 8.83
CA ARG A 166 8.73 -0.78 8.14
C ARG A 166 9.62 0.04 7.20
N ARG A 167 10.75 0.55 7.69
CA ARG A 167 11.73 1.30 6.86
C ARG A 167 12.21 0.48 5.66
N ASN A 168 12.57 -0.78 5.89
CA ASN A 168 13.02 -1.68 4.81
C ASN A 168 11.93 -1.91 3.76
N LEU A 169 10.65 -1.97 4.18
CA LEU A 169 9.54 -2.12 3.26
C LEU A 169 9.30 -0.84 2.45
N TRP A 170 9.43 0.34 3.06
CA TRP A 170 9.33 1.62 2.36
C TRP A 170 10.39 1.76 1.26
N GLU A 171 11.63 1.36 1.54
CA GLU A 171 12.68 1.36 0.51
C GLU A 171 12.36 0.39 -0.64
N LEU A 172 11.82 -0.78 -0.35
CA LEU A 172 11.38 -1.72 -1.37
C LEU A 172 10.24 -1.12 -2.25
N ILE A 173 9.26 -0.47 -1.63
CA ILE A 173 8.16 0.21 -2.34
C ILE A 173 8.70 1.29 -3.28
N LYS A 174 9.65 2.12 -2.81
CA LYS A 174 10.31 3.14 -3.63
C LYS A 174 11.06 2.54 -4.82
N GLN A 175 11.83 1.46 -4.61
CA GLN A 175 12.53 0.75 -5.68
C GLN A 175 11.57 0.22 -6.76
N ILE A 176 10.45 -0.36 -6.35
CA ILE A 176 9.42 -0.84 -7.29
C ILE A 176 8.84 0.33 -8.11
N ARG A 177 8.62 1.47 -7.50
CA ARG A 177 8.15 2.69 -8.18
C ARG A 177 9.20 3.22 -9.18
N GLU A 178 10.49 3.21 -8.82
CA GLU A 178 11.59 3.63 -9.70
C GLU A 178 11.70 2.75 -10.96
N GLU A 179 11.23 1.52 -10.92
CA GLU A 179 11.12 0.63 -12.09
C GLU A 179 9.92 0.96 -12.98
N GLY A 180 9.14 1.99 -12.64
CA GLY A 180 8.02 2.49 -13.44
C GLY A 180 6.66 1.91 -13.06
N VAL A 181 6.56 1.12 -11.99
CA VAL A 181 5.28 0.63 -11.48
C VAL A 181 4.57 1.76 -10.72
N THR A 182 3.29 1.99 -11.03
CA THR A 182 2.43 2.89 -10.26
C THR A 182 1.99 2.19 -8.98
N ILE A 183 1.99 2.88 -7.85
CA ILE A 183 1.62 2.27 -6.57
C ILE A 183 0.44 3.02 -5.97
N VAL A 184 -0.57 2.29 -5.54
CA VAL A 184 -1.69 2.82 -4.75
C VAL A 184 -1.68 2.11 -3.41
N LEU A 185 -1.55 2.85 -2.32
CA LEU A 185 -1.55 2.27 -0.99
C LEU A 185 -2.60 2.89 -0.08
N THR A 186 -3.13 2.09 0.84
CA THR A 186 -3.90 2.62 1.96
C THR A 186 -3.04 2.65 3.20
N THR A 187 -3.27 3.62 4.04
CA THR A 187 -2.64 3.68 5.36
C THR A 187 -3.45 4.51 6.35
N HIS A 188 -3.23 4.26 7.62
CA HIS A 188 -3.66 5.12 8.71
C HIS A 188 -2.45 5.75 9.44
N TYR A 189 -1.22 5.46 8.98
CA TYR A 189 0.02 6.03 9.50
C TYR A 189 0.39 7.31 8.73
N MET A 190 0.49 8.43 9.46
CA MET A 190 0.82 9.74 8.87
C MET A 190 2.25 9.79 8.35
N ASP A 191 3.19 9.21 9.08
CA ASP A 191 4.60 9.10 8.71
C ASP A 191 4.81 8.31 7.40
N GLU A 192 4.08 7.21 7.22
CA GLU A 192 4.10 6.44 5.97
C GLU A 192 3.61 7.27 4.79
N ALA A 193 2.46 7.94 4.95
CA ALA A 193 1.89 8.80 3.92
C ALA A 193 2.84 9.96 3.55
N GLU A 194 3.47 10.60 4.54
CA GLU A 194 4.39 11.71 4.32
C GLU A 194 5.70 11.29 3.64
N LEU A 195 6.23 10.11 3.97
CA LEU A 195 7.53 9.63 3.45
C LEU A 195 7.46 8.92 2.11
N LEU A 196 6.32 8.28 1.79
CA LEU A 196 6.18 7.47 0.59
C LEU A 196 5.40 8.16 -0.52
N CYS A 197 4.31 8.85 -0.18
CA CYS A 197 3.36 9.28 -1.19
C CYS A 197 3.80 10.56 -1.90
N ASP A 198 3.78 10.54 -3.23
CA ASP A 198 3.92 11.75 -4.05
C ASP A 198 2.66 12.64 -3.89
N ARG A 199 1.48 12.00 -3.91
CA ARG A 199 0.17 12.60 -3.63
C ARG A 199 -0.67 11.66 -2.78
N LEU A 200 -1.62 12.21 -2.04
CA LEU A 200 -2.56 11.41 -1.26
C LEU A 200 -3.96 12.04 -1.23
N ALA A 201 -4.95 11.17 -1.09
CA ALA A 201 -6.32 11.53 -0.77
C ALA A 201 -6.55 11.31 0.74
N ILE A 202 -7.01 12.33 1.45
CA ILE A 202 -7.49 12.18 2.83
C ILE A 202 -8.95 11.75 2.76
N MET A 203 -9.23 10.54 3.27
CA MET A 203 -10.55 9.94 3.24
C MET A 203 -11.13 9.82 4.65
N ASP A 204 -12.36 10.29 4.84
CA ASP A 204 -13.12 10.14 6.08
C ASP A 204 -14.59 9.92 5.79
N ASN A 205 -15.25 9.05 6.57
CA ASN A 205 -16.67 8.74 6.45
C ASN A 205 -17.17 8.46 5.01
N GLY A 206 -16.34 7.79 4.21
CA GLY A 206 -16.66 7.41 2.83
C GLY A 206 -16.50 8.53 1.80
N GLN A 207 -15.90 9.65 2.15
CA GLN A 207 -15.69 10.80 1.27
C GLN A 207 -14.19 11.18 1.21
N ILE A 208 -13.73 11.67 0.09
CA ILE A 208 -12.43 12.31 -0.04
C ILE A 208 -12.59 13.77 0.38
N ILE A 209 -11.87 14.17 1.43
CA ILE A 209 -11.86 15.54 1.96
C ILE A 209 -10.95 16.43 1.13
N THR A 210 -9.82 15.94 0.72
CA THR A 210 -8.83 16.66 -0.10
C THR A 210 -7.86 15.69 -0.75
N THR A 211 -7.26 16.13 -1.87
CA THR A 211 -6.20 15.38 -2.56
C THR A 211 -5.09 16.35 -2.91
N ASP A 212 -3.88 16.13 -2.41
CA ASP A 212 -2.69 16.93 -2.75
C ASP A 212 -1.41 16.16 -2.33
N SER A 213 -0.24 16.75 -2.58
CA SER A 213 1.00 16.22 -2.02
C SER A 213 1.06 16.48 -0.50
N PRO A 214 1.72 15.60 0.28
CA PRO A 214 1.93 15.82 1.73
C PRO A 214 2.51 17.20 2.02
N HIS A 215 3.52 17.60 1.24
CA HIS A 215 4.15 18.92 1.37
C HIS A 215 3.14 20.07 1.21
N ASN A 216 2.32 20.05 0.16
CA ASN A 216 1.33 21.08 -0.10
C ASN A 216 0.28 21.16 1.01
N LEU A 217 -0.21 20.02 1.50
CA LEU A 217 -1.18 19.98 2.60
C LEU A 217 -0.61 20.62 3.88
N ILE A 218 0.64 20.31 4.21
CA ILE A 218 1.34 20.93 5.34
C ILE A 218 1.49 22.44 5.13
N GLN A 219 1.91 22.89 3.95
CA GLN A 219 2.05 24.31 3.64
C GLN A 219 0.71 25.08 3.70
N GLN A 220 -0.37 24.47 3.23
CA GLN A 220 -1.70 25.06 3.34
C GLN A 220 -2.13 25.24 4.80
N LEU A 221 -1.83 24.24 5.67
CA LEU A 221 -2.11 24.33 7.10
C LEU A 221 -1.31 25.47 7.77
N LEU A 222 -0.02 25.57 7.45
CA LEU A 222 0.84 26.64 7.98
C LEU A 222 0.37 28.04 7.54
N LYS A 223 -0.03 28.19 6.28
CA LYS A 223 -0.59 29.46 5.75
C LYS A 223 -1.89 29.89 6.46
N ARG A 224 -2.67 28.92 7.00
CA ARG A 224 -3.86 29.20 7.82
C ARG A 224 -3.50 29.65 9.26
N GLY A 225 -2.21 29.84 9.57
CA GLY A 225 -1.75 30.29 10.88
C GLY A 225 -1.64 29.20 11.94
N PHE A 226 -1.65 27.93 11.54
CA PHE A 226 -1.44 26.81 12.46
C PHE A 226 -0.07 26.92 13.13
N LYS A 227 -0.05 26.92 14.46
CA LYS A 227 1.16 26.81 15.27
C LYS A 227 1.05 25.56 16.13
N LYS A 228 1.99 24.61 15.95
CA LYS A 228 2.08 23.48 16.84
C LYS A 228 2.34 23.98 18.25
N LYS A 229 1.50 23.60 19.25
CA LYS A 229 1.79 23.89 20.64
C LYS A 229 3.13 23.25 20.97
N GLN A 230 4.11 24.04 21.44
CA GLN A 230 5.32 23.47 22.03
C GLN A 230 4.88 22.71 23.28
N VAL A 231 4.91 21.39 23.20
CA VAL A 231 4.87 20.56 24.39
C VAL A 231 6.29 20.66 24.96
N VAL A 232 6.45 21.25 26.13
CA VAL A 232 7.68 21.11 26.90
C VAL A 232 7.72 19.62 27.23
N GLU A 233 8.60 18.87 26.58
CA GLU A 233 8.79 17.46 26.87
C GLU A 233 9.26 17.38 28.34
N GLN A 234 8.39 16.87 29.20
CA GLN A 234 8.78 16.46 30.55
C GLN A 234 9.53 15.14 30.37
N ALA A 235 10.56 14.93 31.21
CA ALA A 235 11.32 13.70 31.21
C ALA A 235 10.39 12.46 31.22
N ASN A 236 10.66 11.53 30.34
CA ASN A 236 9.90 10.29 30.19
C ASN A 236 10.69 9.10 30.76
N LEU A 237 10.13 7.89 30.70
CA LEU A 237 10.75 6.69 31.24
C LEU A 237 12.04 6.30 30.48
N GLU A 238 12.16 6.66 29.19
CA GLU A 238 13.36 6.46 28.39
C GLU A 238 14.50 7.33 28.89
N ASP A 239 14.23 8.60 29.21
CA ASP A 239 15.22 9.51 29.80
C ASP A 239 15.71 8.97 31.15
N VAL A 240 14.81 8.43 31.98
CA VAL A 240 15.17 7.78 33.25
C VAL A 240 16.06 6.57 32.99
N PHE A 241 15.74 5.74 32.00
CA PHE A 241 16.54 4.57 31.67
C PHE A 241 17.95 4.96 31.21
N ILE A 242 18.05 5.94 30.32
CA ILE A 242 19.34 6.46 29.83
C ILE A 242 20.18 7.04 30.99
N ASP A 243 19.55 7.83 31.85
CA ASP A 243 20.23 8.43 33.02
C ASP A 243 20.78 7.36 33.97
N LEU A 244 19.98 6.33 34.27
CA LEU A 244 20.35 5.27 35.18
C LEU A 244 21.37 4.26 34.60
N THR A 245 21.35 4.01 33.30
CA THR A 245 22.16 2.96 32.68
C THR A 245 23.34 3.50 31.88
N GLY A 246 23.33 4.79 31.53
CA GLY A 246 24.30 5.43 30.64
C GLY A 246 24.27 4.89 29.20
N LYS A 247 23.19 4.18 28.79
CA LYS A 247 23.05 3.54 27.48
C LYS A 247 21.67 3.81 26.92
N ALA A 248 21.59 4.27 25.66
CA ALA A 248 20.34 4.27 24.93
C ALA A 248 19.83 2.83 24.77
N ILE A 249 18.51 2.66 24.80
CA ILE A 249 17.87 1.37 24.49
C ILE A 249 18.30 1.01 23.07
N ARG A 250 19.02 -0.10 22.92
CA ARG A 250 19.42 -0.60 21.59
C ARG A 250 18.19 -1.32 21.01
N ASP A 251 17.70 -0.82 19.89
CA ASP A 251 16.71 -1.48 19.03
C ASP A 251 17.22 -2.85 18.54
#